data_04ae76fb87120b9671c780ac37de72ce
#
_entry.id   04ae76fb87120b9671c780ac37de72ce
#
_cell.length_a   1.000
_cell.length_b   1.000
_cell.length_c   1.000
_cell.angle_alpha   90.00
_cell.angle_beta   90.00
_cell.angle_gamma   90.00
#
_symmetry.space_group_name_H-M   'P 1'
#
loop_
_entity.id
_entity.type
_entity.pdbx_description
1 polymer ?
#
loop_
_entity_poly.entity_id
_entity_poly.type
_entity_poly.pdbx_seq_one_letter_code
_entity_poly.pdbx_strand_id
1 'polypeptide(L)'
;EVDPIRHTLHISEESFSWMEEILDAWSEDGKPIFAVSHYLFENTAPLSFDSEIIINSNTIGEQDQQLRELLADYENVFYFCGHLHASFGVIEPYQVVVEDGGSFWEINLSSLKASARGYLPVPSTWLLYVYEDEMVLRARDFASGKWLTQFDQVLELSVN
;
A
#
# COMPACT_ATOMS: atom_id res chain seq x y z
N GLU A 1 -3.80 18.58 -2.53
CA GLU A 1 -3.11 19.65 -1.77
C GLU A 1 -2.55 19.03 -0.49
N VAL A 2 -1.34 19.41 -0.08
CA VAL A 2 -0.70 18.85 1.12
C VAL A 2 -0.77 19.88 2.24
N ASP A 3 -1.26 19.47 3.41
CA ASP A 3 -1.21 20.32 4.61
C ASP A 3 0.26 20.60 4.97
N PRO A 4 0.71 21.85 4.93
CA PRO A 4 2.10 22.21 5.19
C PRO A 4 2.55 21.97 6.64
N ILE A 5 1.61 21.73 7.54
CA ILE A 5 1.90 21.49 8.97
C ILE A 5 1.93 19.99 9.28
N ARG A 6 1.03 19.22 8.67
CA ARG A 6 0.87 17.77 8.94
C ARG A 6 1.41 16.89 7.84
N HIS A 7 1.73 17.45 6.66
CA HIS A 7 2.11 16.67 5.47
C HIS A 7 1.07 15.61 5.11
N THR A 8 -0.22 15.91 5.32
CA THR A 8 -1.32 15.02 4.96
C THR A 8 -1.79 15.32 3.54
N LEU A 9 -2.33 14.29 2.88
CA LEU A 9 -2.93 14.43 1.56
C LEU A 9 -4.33 15.06 1.71
N HIS A 10 -4.67 15.96 0.78
CA HIS A 10 -6.05 16.40 0.60
C HIS A 10 -6.55 15.98 -0.78
N ILE A 11 -7.60 15.18 -0.80
CA ILE A 11 -8.24 14.67 -2.01
C ILE A 11 -9.52 15.49 -2.21
N SER A 12 -9.69 16.08 -3.38
CA SER A 12 -10.91 16.83 -3.69
C SER A 12 -12.10 15.91 -3.91
N GLU A 13 -13.32 16.40 -3.70
CA GLU A 13 -14.54 15.66 -4.01
C GLU A 13 -14.60 15.21 -5.49
N GLU A 14 -14.10 16.06 -6.41
CA GLU A 14 -13.98 15.71 -7.82
C GLU A 14 -13.04 14.51 -8.04
N SER A 15 -11.96 14.45 -7.28
CA SER A 15 -11.02 13.31 -7.33
C SER A 15 -11.63 12.03 -6.77
N PHE A 16 -12.42 12.13 -5.70
CA PHE A 16 -13.16 10.98 -5.17
C PHE A 16 -14.17 10.47 -6.19
N SER A 17 -14.99 11.35 -6.77
CA SER A 17 -15.96 10.97 -7.81
C SER A 17 -15.30 10.33 -9.03
N TRP A 18 -14.15 10.87 -9.46
CA TRP A 18 -13.37 10.29 -10.54
C TRP A 18 -12.81 8.90 -10.18
N MET A 19 -12.32 8.71 -8.95
CA MET A 19 -11.83 7.39 -8.50
C MET A 19 -12.97 6.36 -8.49
N GLU A 20 -14.15 6.74 -7.98
CA GLU A 20 -15.33 5.88 -7.97
C GLU A 20 -15.72 5.44 -9.40
N GLU A 21 -15.82 6.36 -10.34
CA GLU A 21 -16.10 6.06 -11.75
C GLU A 21 -15.09 5.07 -12.38
N ILE A 22 -13.80 5.22 -12.05
CA ILE A 22 -12.75 4.34 -12.56
C ILE A 22 -12.81 2.96 -11.89
N LEU A 23 -13.03 2.91 -10.59
CA LEU A 23 -13.16 1.66 -9.84
C LEU A 23 -14.37 0.87 -10.30
N ASP A 24 -15.53 1.51 -10.50
CA ASP A 24 -16.73 0.90 -11.07
C ASP A 24 -16.43 0.24 -12.43
N ALA A 25 -15.82 1.01 -13.33
CA ALA A 25 -15.52 0.53 -14.68
C ALA A 25 -14.51 -0.63 -14.69
N TRP A 26 -13.54 -0.64 -13.78
CA TRP A 26 -12.48 -1.67 -13.78
C TRP A 26 -12.85 -2.92 -12.97
N SER A 27 -13.74 -2.81 -11.99
CA SER A 27 -14.20 -3.94 -11.19
C SER A 27 -15.05 -4.94 -11.99
N GLU A 28 -15.70 -4.51 -13.08
CA GLU A 28 -16.52 -5.38 -13.94
C GLU A 28 -15.76 -6.58 -14.52
N ASP A 29 -14.45 -6.42 -14.74
CA ASP A 29 -13.58 -7.46 -15.30
C ASP A 29 -13.09 -8.49 -14.25
N GLY A 30 -13.30 -8.26 -12.94
CA GLY A 30 -12.80 -9.10 -11.85
C GLY A 30 -11.26 -9.14 -11.73
N LYS A 31 -10.56 -8.28 -12.47
CA LYS A 31 -9.09 -8.21 -12.48
C LYS A 31 -8.55 -7.39 -11.31
N PRO A 32 -7.28 -7.60 -10.93
CA PRO A 32 -6.64 -6.78 -9.93
C PRO A 32 -6.60 -5.30 -10.31
N ILE A 33 -7.00 -4.44 -9.39
CA ILE A 33 -6.97 -2.99 -9.52
C ILE A 33 -5.78 -2.45 -8.71
N PHE A 34 -4.89 -1.70 -9.35
CA PHE A 34 -3.72 -1.13 -8.71
C PHE A 34 -3.89 0.38 -8.49
N ALA A 35 -4.08 0.76 -7.23
CA ALA A 35 -4.04 2.15 -6.79
C ALA A 35 -2.64 2.49 -6.29
N VAL A 36 -2.10 3.65 -6.64
CA VAL A 36 -0.75 4.06 -6.27
C VAL A 36 -0.75 5.44 -5.66
N SER A 37 -0.17 5.57 -4.48
CA SER A 37 0.01 6.84 -3.80
C SER A 37 1.39 6.91 -3.13
N HIS A 38 1.77 8.10 -2.67
CA HIS A 38 2.95 8.25 -1.81
C HIS A 38 2.65 7.95 -0.35
N TYR A 39 1.46 8.32 0.11
CA TYR A 39 1.05 8.23 1.52
C TYR A 39 0.41 6.88 1.84
N LEU A 40 0.60 6.46 3.08
CA LEU A 40 0.02 5.26 3.65
C LEU A 40 -1.25 5.60 4.46
N PHE A 41 -2.03 4.58 4.75
CA PHE A 41 -3.15 4.68 5.67
C PHE A 41 -2.68 4.80 7.12
N GLU A 42 -3.50 5.41 7.98
CA GLU A 42 -3.20 5.51 9.41
C GLU A 42 -3.19 4.13 10.06
N ASN A 43 -2.26 3.92 10.97
CA ASN A 43 -2.15 2.70 11.77
C ASN A 43 -1.97 1.38 11.00
N THR A 44 -1.48 1.42 9.77
CA THR A 44 -1.22 0.22 8.95
C THR A 44 0.25 -0.21 8.97
N ALA A 45 1.17 0.71 9.16
CA ALA A 45 2.57 0.38 9.30
C ALA A 45 2.90 -0.19 10.68
N PRO A 46 3.83 -1.16 10.80
CA PRO A 46 4.29 -1.65 12.08
C PRO A 46 4.80 -0.50 12.95
N LEU A 47 4.27 -0.40 14.17
CA LEU A 47 4.61 0.62 15.18
C LEU A 47 6.02 0.47 15.77
N SER A 48 6.93 -0.24 15.14
CA SER A 48 8.32 -0.40 15.59
C SER A 48 9.18 0.87 15.43
N PHE A 49 8.57 1.97 14.98
CA PHE A 49 9.19 3.27 14.94
C PHE A 49 8.73 4.09 16.15
N ASP A 50 9.65 4.37 17.05
CA ASP A 50 9.49 5.17 18.28
C ASP A 50 9.03 6.63 18.05
N SER A 51 8.22 6.90 17.07
CA SER A 51 7.64 8.24 16.94
C SER A 51 6.26 8.20 16.31
N GLU A 52 5.24 8.30 17.14
CA GLU A 52 3.88 8.70 16.77
C GLU A 52 3.87 9.91 15.82
N ILE A 53 4.88 10.77 15.93
CA ILE A 53 5.05 11.98 15.12
C ILE A 53 5.31 11.65 13.63
N ILE A 54 6.02 10.58 13.31
CA ILE A 54 6.37 10.26 11.90
C ILE A 54 5.21 9.53 11.20
N ILE A 55 4.46 8.70 11.91
CA ILE A 55 3.37 7.93 11.34
C ILE A 55 2.14 8.83 11.13
N ASN A 56 1.76 9.61 12.13
CA ASN A 56 0.55 10.44 12.09
C ASN A 56 0.70 11.73 11.28
N SER A 57 1.91 12.10 10.86
CA SER A 57 2.14 13.32 10.08
C SER A 57 2.30 13.10 8.58
N ASN A 58 2.28 11.85 8.10
CA ASN A 58 2.60 11.51 6.71
C ASN A 58 1.70 10.39 6.17
N THR A 59 0.44 10.43 6.58
CA THR A 59 -0.63 9.52 6.16
C THR A 59 -1.64 10.25 5.28
N ILE A 60 -2.68 9.56 4.84
CA ILE A 60 -3.82 10.13 4.12
C ILE A 60 -4.46 11.28 4.93
N GLY A 61 -4.50 11.16 6.26
CA GLY A 61 -5.02 12.20 7.15
C GLY A 61 -6.54 12.16 7.30
N GLU A 62 -7.19 13.33 7.32
CA GLU A 62 -8.63 13.43 7.65
C GLU A 62 -9.55 12.62 6.73
N GLN A 63 -9.10 12.32 5.51
CA GLN A 63 -9.86 11.55 4.52
C GLN A 63 -9.48 10.07 4.49
N ASP A 64 -8.69 9.60 5.47
CA ASP A 64 -8.25 8.19 5.57
C ASP A 64 -9.44 7.23 5.55
N GLN A 65 -10.44 7.47 6.40
CA GLN A 65 -11.62 6.62 6.48
C GLN A 65 -12.43 6.62 5.18
N GLN A 66 -12.65 7.79 4.58
CA GLN A 66 -13.40 7.91 3.32
C GLN A 66 -12.71 7.14 2.18
N LEU A 67 -11.38 7.21 2.09
CA LEU A 67 -10.65 6.47 1.07
C LEU A 67 -10.62 4.96 1.34
N ARG A 68 -10.57 4.53 2.63
CA ARG A 68 -10.70 3.12 3.01
C ARG A 68 -12.04 2.54 2.56
N GLU A 69 -13.12 3.23 2.87
CA GLU A 69 -14.48 2.81 2.50
C GLU A 69 -14.59 2.68 0.98
N LEU A 70 -14.17 3.70 0.23
CA LEU A 70 -14.19 3.66 -1.22
C LEU A 70 -13.42 2.46 -1.80
N LEU A 71 -12.19 2.22 -1.34
CA LEU A 71 -11.38 1.12 -1.89
C LEU A 71 -11.88 -0.26 -1.46
N ALA A 72 -12.45 -0.37 -0.27
CA ALA A 72 -12.95 -1.64 0.27
C ALA A 72 -14.28 -2.10 -0.34
N ASP A 73 -15.01 -1.23 -1.02
CA ASP A 73 -16.23 -1.57 -1.76
C ASP A 73 -15.96 -2.42 -3.02
N TYR A 74 -14.68 -2.52 -3.43
CA TYR A 74 -14.27 -3.24 -4.63
C TYR A 74 -13.37 -4.42 -4.31
N GLU A 75 -13.56 -5.53 -5.01
CA GLU A 75 -12.71 -6.71 -4.90
C GLU A 75 -11.36 -6.51 -5.61
N ASN A 76 -10.35 -7.25 -5.15
CA ASN A 76 -9.02 -7.29 -5.76
C ASN A 76 -8.31 -5.93 -5.88
N VAL A 77 -8.54 -5.02 -4.93
CA VAL A 77 -7.85 -3.72 -4.88
C VAL A 77 -6.53 -3.84 -4.12
N PHE A 78 -5.47 -3.36 -4.74
CA PHE A 78 -4.11 -3.32 -4.20
C PHE A 78 -3.60 -1.88 -4.20
N TYR A 79 -3.49 -1.30 -3.02
CA TYR A 79 -3.01 0.06 -2.82
C TYR A 79 -1.51 0.05 -2.50
N PHE A 80 -0.73 0.55 -3.44
CA PHE A 80 0.72 0.67 -3.28
C PHE A 80 1.10 2.03 -2.74
N CYS A 81 1.85 2.03 -1.64
CA CYS A 81 2.34 3.26 -1.02
C CYS A 81 3.84 3.19 -0.69
N GLY A 82 4.41 4.30 -0.33
CA GLY A 82 5.83 4.42 -0.02
C GLY A 82 6.08 5.21 1.25
N HIS A 83 6.77 6.34 1.15
CA HIS A 83 7.03 7.32 2.20
C HIS A 83 7.97 6.87 3.32
N LEU A 84 7.80 5.68 3.89
CA LEU A 84 8.53 5.24 5.08
C LEU A 84 10.05 5.11 4.88
N HIS A 85 10.53 5.04 3.64
CA HIS A 85 11.94 4.77 3.32
C HIS A 85 12.49 3.57 4.10
N ALA A 86 11.65 2.59 4.32
CA ALA A 86 11.97 1.37 5.04
C ALA A 86 12.35 0.23 4.09
N SER A 87 12.94 -0.82 4.62
CA SER A 87 13.20 -2.05 3.91
C SER A 87 12.42 -3.22 4.52
N PHE A 88 12.53 -4.38 3.91
CA PHE A 88 11.92 -5.61 4.43
C PHE A 88 12.28 -5.88 5.89
N GLY A 89 11.37 -6.56 6.60
CA GLY A 89 11.45 -6.79 8.04
C GLY A 89 10.86 -5.66 8.88
N VAL A 90 10.49 -4.54 8.23
CA VAL A 90 9.73 -3.43 8.84
C VAL A 90 8.41 -3.23 8.11
N ILE A 91 8.40 -3.45 6.79
CA ILE A 91 7.20 -3.33 5.95
C ILE A 91 6.73 -4.70 5.50
N GLU A 92 5.42 -4.91 5.57
CA GLU A 92 4.72 -6.09 5.08
C GLU A 92 3.42 -5.64 4.41
N PRO A 93 2.84 -6.46 3.50
CA PRO A 93 1.48 -6.21 3.05
C PRO A 93 0.51 -6.23 4.22
N TYR A 94 -0.42 -5.31 4.23
CA TYR A 94 -1.43 -5.18 5.28
C TYR A 94 -2.83 -5.26 4.66
N GLN A 95 -3.66 -6.16 5.17
CA GLN A 95 -5.06 -6.21 4.76
C GLN A 95 -5.86 -5.18 5.56
N VAL A 96 -6.32 -4.16 4.87
CA VAL A 96 -7.21 -3.14 5.44
C VAL A 96 -8.63 -3.66 5.39
N VAL A 97 -9.28 -3.74 6.54
CA VAL A 97 -10.68 -4.19 6.68
C VAL A 97 -11.50 -3.04 7.23
N VAL A 98 -12.66 -2.78 6.64
CA VAL A 98 -13.61 -1.78 7.11
C VAL A 98 -14.77 -2.42 7.88
N GLU A 99 -15.41 -1.67 8.79
CA GLU A 99 -16.42 -2.22 9.72
C GLU A 99 -17.65 -2.81 9.01
N ASP A 100 -18.09 -2.20 7.93
CA ASP A 100 -19.29 -2.62 7.20
C ASP A 100 -19.04 -3.73 6.17
N GLY A 101 -17.86 -4.33 6.20
CA GLY A 101 -17.41 -5.39 5.29
C GLY A 101 -16.62 -4.82 4.10
N GLY A 102 -15.89 -5.67 3.46
CA GLY A 102 -14.96 -5.26 2.42
C GLY A 102 -13.54 -5.08 2.93
N SER A 103 -12.60 -5.25 2.03
CA SER A 103 -11.19 -5.12 2.35
C SER A 103 -10.35 -4.93 1.09
N PHE A 104 -9.17 -4.36 1.27
CA PHE A 104 -8.17 -4.26 0.21
C PHE A 104 -6.77 -4.48 0.80
N TRP A 105 -5.79 -4.67 -0.08
CA TRP A 105 -4.40 -4.80 0.34
C TRP A 105 -3.64 -3.48 0.25
N GLU A 106 -3.03 -3.06 1.35
CA GLU A 106 -2.02 -2.00 1.35
C GLU A 106 -0.63 -2.61 1.28
N ILE A 107 0.14 -2.21 0.26
CA ILE A 107 1.48 -2.73 0.00
C ILE A 107 2.48 -1.58 0.08
N ASN A 108 3.19 -1.51 1.20
CA ASN A 108 4.25 -0.55 1.39
C ASN A 108 5.48 -0.93 0.56
N LEU A 109 5.86 -0.07 -0.36
CA LEU A 109 7.01 -0.29 -1.22
C LEU A 109 8.30 0.01 -0.45
N SER A 110 9.23 -0.94 -0.49
CA SER A 110 10.57 -0.76 0.08
C SER A 110 11.35 0.31 -0.69
N SER A 111 12.29 0.93 0.01
CA SER A 111 13.12 1.98 -0.58
C SER A 111 14.11 1.44 -1.61
N LEU A 112 14.10 2.01 -2.81
CA LEU A 112 15.12 1.77 -3.86
C LEU A 112 16.44 2.49 -3.57
N LYS A 113 16.47 3.37 -2.58
CA LYS A 113 17.68 3.96 -2.00
C LYS A 113 18.03 3.20 -0.72
N ALA A 114 19.31 3.22 -0.35
CA ALA A 114 19.73 2.65 0.95
C ALA A 114 18.83 3.18 2.06
N SER A 115 18.14 2.27 2.75
CA SER A 115 17.23 2.59 3.82
C SER A 115 17.99 2.74 5.14
N ALA A 116 17.62 3.73 5.95
CA ALA A 116 18.11 3.84 7.32
C ALA A 116 17.33 2.94 8.30
N ARG A 117 16.26 2.27 7.83
CA ARG A 117 15.31 1.51 8.65
C ARG A 117 15.05 0.15 8.02
N GLY A 118 14.94 -0.88 8.85
CA GLY A 118 14.63 -2.23 8.45
C GLY A 118 15.81 -3.18 8.43
N TYR A 119 15.57 -4.40 8.00
CA TYR A 119 16.51 -5.51 8.07
C TYR A 119 17.74 -5.31 7.18
N LEU A 120 17.55 -4.71 6.00
CA LEU A 120 18.63 -4.51 5.03
C LEU A 120 18.63 -3.05 4.57
N PRO A 121 19.67 -2.27 4.84
CA PRO A 121 19.82 -0.90 4.34
C PRO A 121 20.29 -0.91 2.87
N VAL A 122 19.63 -1.67 2.02
CA VAL A 122 19.97 -1.84 0.60
C VAL A 122 18.79 -1.51 -0.29
N PRO A 123 19.02 -1.08 -1.53
CA PRO A 123 17.96 -0.89 -2.51
C PRO A 123 17.21 -2.19 -2.75
N SER A 124 15.97 -2.25 -2.34
CA SER A 124 15.15 -3.46 -2.44
C SER A 124 13.68 -3.11 -2.68
N THR A 125 12.95 -3.98 -3.35
CA THR A 125 11.49 -3.91 -3.43
C THR A 125 10.93 -5.27 -3.83
N TRP A 126 9.61 -5.38 -3.91
CA TRP A 126 8.96 -6.55 -4.52
C TRP A 126 8.89 -6.43 -6.03
N LEU A 127 9.00 -7.58 -6.69
CA LEU A 127 8.53 -7.79 -8.05
C LEU A 127 7.17 -8.49 -7.94
N LEU A 128 6.21 -8.01 -8.72
CA LEU A 128 4.86 -8.52 -8.74
C LEU A 128 4.70 -9.52 -9.88
N TYR A 129 4.14 -10.68 -9.54
CA TYR A 129 3.69 -11.68 -10.51
C TYR A 129 2.19 -11.86 -10.30
N VAL A 130 1.40 -11.52 -11.30
CA VAL A 130 -0.05 -11.60 -11.26
C VAL A 130 -0.48 -12.85 -12.01
N TYR A 131 -1.17 -13.75 -11.33
CA TYR A 131 -1.77 -14.96 -11.87
C TYR A 131 -3.28 -14.82 -11.88
N GLU A 132 -3.99 -15.86 -12.29
CA GLU A 132 -5.45 -15.85 -12.40
C GLU A 132 -6.14 -15.78 -11.03
N ASP A 133 -5.57 -16.46 -10.02
CA ASP A 133 -6.12 -16.64 -8.68
C ASP A 133 -5.25 -16.07 -7.54
N GLU A 134 -4.06 -15.59 -7.86
CA GLU A 134 -3.14 -15.05 -6.86
C GLU A 134 -2.23 -13.96 -7.40
N MET A 135 -1.73 -13.10 -6.51
CA MET A 135 -0.62 -12.20 -6.76
C MET A 135 0.56 -12.56 -5.86
N VAL A 136 1.71 -12.82 -6.47
CA VAL A 136 2.94 -13.16 -5.75
C VAL A 136 3.88 -11.94 -5.72
N LEU A 137 4.21 -11.49 -4.51
CA LEU A 137 5.19 -10.45 -4.26
C LEU A 137 6.53 -11.12 -3.96
N ARG A 138 7.50 -10.97 -4.85
CA ARG A 138 8.83 -11.52 -4.68
C ARG A 138 9.84 -10.46 -4.31
N ALA A 139 10.44 -10.59 -3.14
CA ALA A 139 11.38 -9.63 -2.61
C ALA A 139 12.77 -9.73 -3.28
N ARG A 140 13.30 -8.59 -3.73
CA ARG A 140 14.57 -8.50 -4.44
C ARG A 140 15.50 -7.46 -3.83
N ASP A 141 16.74 -7.84 -3.56
CA ASP A 141 17.86 -6.92 -3.32
C ASP A 141 18.48 -6.53 -4.66
N PHE A 142 18.37 -5.29 -5.05
CA PHE A 142 18.89 -4.78 -6.33
C PHE A 142 20.40 -4.52 -6.30
N ALA A 143 21.00 -4.33 -5.12
CA ALA A 143 22.43 -4.12 -5.01
C ALA A 143 23.22 -5.41 -5.26
N SER A 144 22.78 -6.52 -4.67
CA SER A 144 23.43 -7.83 -4.82
C SER A 144 22.79 -8.71 -5.92
N GLY A 145 21.61 -8.34 -6.41
CA GLY A 145 20.83 -9.15 -7.33
C GLY A 145 20.24 -10.42 -6.72
N LYS A 146 20.16 -10.53 -5.40
CA LYS A 146 19.64 -11.71 -4.70
C LYS A 146 18.14 -11.62 -4.45
N TRP A 147 17.49 -12.77 -4.49
CA TRP A 147 16.13 -12.94 -3.98
C TRP A 147 16.16 -13.04 -2.46
N LEU A 148 15.21 -12.37 -1.83
CA LEU A 148 15.03 -12.32 -0.38
C LEU A 148 13.78 -13.15 -0.02
N THR A 149 13.81 -14.44 -0.34
CA THR A 149 12.65 -15.32 -0.31
C THR A 149 11.92 -15.40 1.02
N GLN A 150 12.59 -15.06 2.12
CA GLN A 150 11.97 -14.97 3.45
C GLN A 150 10.92 -13.84 3.58
N PHE A 151 10.88 -12.93 2.61
CA PHE A 151 9.92 -11.83 2.55
C PHE A 151 8.93 -11.97 1.39
N ASP A 152 9.00 -13.04 0.61
CA ASP A 152 8.02 -13.30 -0.45
C ASP A 152 6.61 -13.47 0.17
N GLN A 153 5.59 -12.94 -0.51
CA GLN A 153 4.19 -13.00 -0.07
C GLN A 153 3.32 -13.53 -1.21
N VAL A 154 2.28 -14.24 -0.86
CA VAL A 154 1.21 -14.66 -1.79
C VAL A 154 -0.10 -14.07 -1.30
N LEU A 155 -0.76 -13.32 -2.14
CA LEU A 155 -2.04 -12.68 -1.87
C LEU A 155 -3.09 -13.31 -2.78
N GLU A 156 -4.10 -13.95 -2.20
CA GLU A 156 -5.19 -14.57 -2.95
C GLU A 156 -6.06 -13.50 -3.63
N LEU A 157 -6.52 -13.80 -4.84
CA LEU A 157 -7.48 -12.99 -5.59
C LEU A 157 -8.88 -13.61 -5.45
N SER A 158 -9.89 -12.76 -5.32
CA SER A 158 -11.28 -13.20 -5.47
C SER A 158 -11.50 -13.59 -6.93
N VAL A 159 -11.83 -14.84 -7.17
CA VAL A 159 -12.16 -15.35 -8.51
C VAL A 159 -13.68 -15.47 -8.60
N ASN A 160 -14.29 -14.66 -9.48
CA ASN A 160 -15.73 -14.69 -9.76
C ASN A 160 -16.11 -15.77 -10.77
#